data_b475a75347decd5ab4cbf80f035f153c
#
_entry.id   b475a75347decd5ab4cbf80f035f153c
#
_cell.length_a   1.000
_cell.length_b   1.000
_cell.length_c   1.000
_cell.angle_alpha   90.00
_cell.angle_beta   90.00
_cell.angle_gamma   90.00
#
_symmetry.space_group_name_H-M   'P 1'
#
loop_
_entity.id
_entity.type
_entity.pdbx_description
1 polymer ?
#
loop_
_entity_poly.entity_id
_entity_poly.type
_entity_poly.pdbx_seq_one_letter_code
_entity_poly.pdbx_strand_id
1 'polypeptide(L)'
;PFTATFFAKHALLNILTRYCVFDVEEKLLVMRPYQIVATERILNRILVSENNKDMLGTLRAGGYVWHTTGSGKTLTSFKTAQLASQMEGVDKVMFVVDRKDLDYQTMREYDRFEKGAVDGSESTAVLARQLANPDCRILVTTIQKLACFIKKNKGHEVYAQHCVIIFDECHRSQFGEMHVSITKHFKNYHLFGFTGTPIFADNAGSGRNFNLRTTEQAFGDKLHTYTIVDAIRDENVLPFRVDYIQTIRERDQYEDQKVYDIYREGAYKAAARVDLVTNYILDHFAQKTKRSHGYSFKGTRVMGFNSILA
;
A
#
# COMPACT_ATOMS: atom_id res chain seq x y z
N PRO A 1 -13.05 17.61 26.37
CA PRO A 1 -11.79 17.02 26.85
C PRO A 1 -11.66 15.57 26.40
N PHE A 2 -10.48 15.15 26.07
CA PHE A 2 -10.16 13.82 25.53
C PHE A 2 -10.82 12.66 26.32
N THR A 3 -10.73 12.69 27.64
CA THR A 3 -11.31 11.65 28.50
C THR A 3 -12.81 11.47 28.34
N ALA A 4 -13.58 12.54 28.24
CA ALA A 4 -15.02 12.47 28.08
C ALA A 4 -15.43 11.86 26.72
N THR A 5 -14.64 12.10 25.67
CA THR A 5 -14.91 11.56 24.34
C THR A 5 -14.41 10.11 24.22
N PHE A 6 -13.18 9.84 24.66
CA PHE A 6 -12.55 8.53 24.54
C PHE A 6 -13.23 7.46 25.41
N PHE A 7 -13.55 7.81 26.66
CA PHE A 7 -14.25 6.89 27.58
C PHE A 7 -15.77 6.95 27.49
N ALA A 8 -16.32 7.67 26.51
CA ALA A 8 -17.74 7.53 26.21
C ALA A 8 -18.04 6.05 25.87
N LYS A 9 -19.10 5.50 26.47
CA LYS A 9 -19.45 4.07 26.36
C LYS A 9 -19.41 3.57 24.92
N HIS A 10 -19.98 4.31 23.99
CA HIS A 10 -20.01 3.90 22.58
C HIS A 10 -18.64 3.99 21.90
N ALA A 11 -17.82 4.99 22.22
CA ALA A 11 -16.49 5.13 21.66
C ALA A 11 -15.58 3.99 22.10
N LEU A 12 -15.52 3.74 23.42
CA LEU A 12 -14.71 2.66 23.98
C LEU A 12 -15.18 1.29 23.51
N LEU A 13 -16.50 1.05 23.47
CA LEU A 13 -17.06 -0.22 22.98
C LEU A 13 -16.66 -0.47 21.52
N ASN A 14 -16.82 0.54 20.65
CA ASN A 14 -16.41 0.43 19.24
C ASN A 14 -14.92 0.16 19.10
N ILE A 15 -14.07 0.81 19.89
CA ILE A 15 -12.63 0.54 19.84
C ILE A 15 -12.35 -0.92 20.20
N LEU A 16 -12.95 -1.43 21.27
CA LEU A 16 -12.68 -2.79 21.78
C LEU A 16 -13.34 -3.90 20.95
N THR A 17 -14.45 -3.64 20.28
CA THR A 17 -15.18 -4.69 19.55
C THR A 17 -15.01 -4.58 18.03
N ARG A 18 -15.03 -3.37 17.48
CA ARG A 18 -15.04 -3.13 16.04
C ARG A 18 -13.64 -2.86 15.47
N TYR A 19 -12.77 -2.14 16.23
CA TYR A 19 -11.46 -1.71 15.74
C TYR A 19 -10.28 -2.43 16.39
N CYS A 20 -10.54 -3.64 16.87
CA CYS A 20 -9.51 -4.55 17.33
C CYS A 20 -9.41 -5.77 16.41
N VAL A 21 -8.23 -6.37 16.38
CA VAL A 21 -7.96 -7.65 15.72
C VAL A 21 -7.20 -8.54 16.69
N PHE A 22 -7.62 -9.77 16.86
CA PHE A 22 -6.79 -10.79 17.50
C PHE A 22 -5.92 -11.43 16.42
N ASP A 23 -4.63 -11.51 16.68
CA ASP A 23 -3.76 -12.31 15.82
C ASP A 23 -3.82 -13.79 16.21
N VAL A 24 -3.18 -14.66 15.42
CA VAL A 24 -3.15 -16.11 15.71
C VAL A 24 -2.44 -16.47 17.02
N GLU A 25 -1.68 -15.55 17.62
CA GLU A 25 -1.06 -15.69 18.93
C GLU A 25 -1.96 -15.17 20.05
N GLU A 26 -3.23 -14.89 19.76
CA GLU A 26 -4.25 -14.33 20.66
C GLU A 26 -3.89 -12.95 21.22
N LYS A 27 -2.99 -12.22 20.55
CA LYS A 27 -2.64 -10.85 20.90
C LYS A 27 -3.69 -9.89 20.37
N LEU A 28 -4.21 -9.03 21.23
CA LEU A 28 -5.11 -7.96 20.85
C LEU A 28 -4.35 -6.80 20.20
N LEU A 29 -4.59 -6.56 18.94
CA LEU A 29 -4.11 -5.40 18.20
C LEU A 29 -5.21 -4.37 18.09
N VAL A 30 -4.98 -3.19 18.66
CA VAL A 30 -5.93 -2.07 18.62
C VAL A 30 -5.51 -1.10 17.53
N MET A 31 -6.44 -0.75 16.66
CA MET A 31 -6.19 0.24 15.60
C MET A 31 -5.94 1.62 16.17
N ARG A 32 -4.98 2.33 15.59
CA ARG A 32 -4.70 3.72 15.92
C ARG A 32 -5.77 4.66 15.33
N PRO A 33 -5.98 5.86 15.87
CA PRO A 33 -7.04 6.77 15.42
C PRO A 33 -7.02 7.03 13.91
N TYR A 34 -5.85 7.27 13.30
CA TYR A 34 -5.74 7.51 11.86
C TYR A 34 -6.11 6.26 11.02
N GLN A 35 -5.88 5.06 11.54
CA GLN A 35 -6.27 3.81 10.89
C GLN A 35 -7.79 3.64 10.93
N ILE A 36 -8.41 3.94 12.07
CA ILE A 36 -9.87 3.92 12.24
C ILE A 36 -10.51 4.90 11.25
N VAL A 37 -10.04 6.15 11.20
CA VAL A 37 -10.58 7.17 10.27
C VAL A 37 -10.45 6.73 8.82
N ALA A 38 -9.31 6.16 8.42
CA ALA A 38 -9.11 5.64 7.07
C ALA A 38 -10.11 4.52 6.74
N THR A 39 -10.29 3.57 7.66
CA THR A 39 -11.26 2.48 7.52
C THR A 39 -12.68 3.01 7.39
N GLU A 40 -13.11 3.90 8.29
CA GLU A 40 -14.46 4.47 8.25
C GLU A 40 -14.75 5.26 6.97
N ARG A 41 -13.76 5.96 6.41
CA ARG A 41 -13.94 6.67 5.14
C ARG A 41 -14.13 5.70 3.96
N ILE A 42 -13.47 4.55 3.97
CA ILE A 42 -13.67 3.50 2.97
C ILE A 42 -15.07 2.89 3.13
N LEU A 43 -15.45 2.48 4.35
CA LEU A 43 -16.78 1.90 4.61
C LEU A 43 -17.91 2.87 4.25
N ASN A 44 -17.75 4.14 4.58
CA ASN A 44 -18.71 5.17 4.19
C ASN A 44 -18.78 5.36 2.67
N ARG A 45 -17.65 5.27 1.94
CA ARG A 45 -17.64 5.32 0.47
C ARG A 45 -18.42 4.14 -0.12
N ILE A 46 -18.30 2.93 0.44
CA ILE A 46 -19.10 1.77 0.05
C ILE A 46 -20.58 2.05 0.25
N LEU A 47 -20.99 2.48 1.46
CA LEU A 47 -22.39 2.80 1.78
C LEU A 47 -22.99 3.88 0.86
N VAL A 48 -22.25 4.95 0.61
CA VAL A 48 -22.70 6.03 -0.29
C VAL A 48 -22.92 5.51 -1.70
N SER A 49 -22.04 4.62 -2.17
CA SER A 49 -22.14 4.04 -3.51
C SER A 49 -23.27 3.02 -3.62
N GLU A 50 -23.60 2.29 -2.56
CA GLU A 50 -24.76 1.40 -2.53
C GLU A 50 -26.09 2.18 -2.70
N ASN A 51 -26.16 3.36 -2.09
CA ASN A 51 -27.30 4.26 -2.22
C ASN A 51 -27.35 5.00 -3.58
N ASN A 52 -26.22 5.02 -4.31
CA ASN A 52 -26.08 5.66 -5.63
C ASN A 52 -25.50 4.66 -6.63
N LYS A 53 -26.35 3.80 -7.16
CA LYS A 53 -25.96 2.66 -8.01
C LYS A 53 -25.18 3.06 -9.28
N ASP A 54 -25.30 4.29 -9.76
CA ASP A 54 -24.54 4.86 -10.86
C ASP A 54 -23.05 5.09 -10.53
N MET A 55 -22.68 5.02 -9.25
CA MET A 55 -21.29 5.09 -8.81
C MET A 55 -20.59 3.73 -8.90
N LEU A 56 -21.29 2.62 -8.70
CA LEU A 56 -20.70 1.28 -8.71
C LEU A 56 -19.99 0.98 -10.04
N GLY A 57 -18.83 0.35 -9.95
CA GLY A 57 -18.01 0.06 -11.13
C GLY A 57 -17.30 1.27 -11.74
N THR A 58 -17.33 2.41 -11.08
CA THR A 58 -16.63 3.63 -11.50
C THR A 58 -15.60 4.06 -10.47
N LEU A 59 -14.69 4.97 -10.84
CA LEU A 59 -13.70 5.57 -9.92
C LEU A 59 -14.37 6.31 -8.75
N ARG A 60 -15.60 6.80 -8.92
CA ARG A 60 -16.36 7.51 -7.88
C ARG A 60 -16.71 6.60 -6.69
N ALA A 61 -16.86 5.30 -6.92
CA ALA A 61 -17.08 4.30 -5.87
C ALA A 61 -15.79 3.89 -5.14
N GLY A 62 -14.63 4.29 -5.64
CA GLY A 62 -13.33 3.95 -5.12
C GLY A 62 -12.66 5.06 -4.34
N GLY A 63 -11.35 4.90 -4.17
CA GLY A 63 -10.46 5.87 -3.56
C GLY A 63 -9.13 5.29 -3.12
N TYR A 64 -8.24 6.14 -2.62
CA TYR A 64 -6.97 5.66 -2.09
C TYR A 64 -6.64 6.25 -0.72
N VAL A 65 -5.84 5.50 0.03
CA VAL A 65 -5.30 5.85 1.34
C VAL A 65 -3.78 6.04 1.20
N TRP A 66 -3.32 7.23 1.54
CA TRP A 66 -1.90 7.54 1.57
C TRP A 66 -1.39 7.41 3.01
N HIS A 67 -0.84 6.27 3.33
CA HIS A 67 -0.20 6.00 4.62
C HIS A 67 1.26 5.62 4.42
N THR A 68 2.16 6.28 5.15
CA THR A 68 3.61 6.02 5.05
C THR A 68 3.97 4.58 5.42
N THR A 69 5.14 4.14 5.00
CA THR A 69 5.71 2.85 5.42
C THR A 69 5.85 2.82 6.95
N GLY A 70 5.58 1.67 7.56
CA GLY A 70 5.60 1.50 9.02
C GLY A 70 4.35 2.00 9.75
N SER A 71 3.36 2.56 9.05
CA SER A 71 2.09 3.03 9.65
C SER A 71 1.08 1.90 9.94
N GLY A 72 1.41 0.64 9.65
CA GLY A 72 0.48 -0.48 9.81
C GLY A 72 -0.60 -0.54 8.74
N LYS A 73 -0.25 -0.26 7.48
CA LYS A 73 -1.16 -0.38 6.32
C LYS A 73 -1.82 -1.75 6.25
N THR A 74 -1.05 -2.82 6.44
CA THR A 74 -1.54 -4.22 6.40
C THR A 74 -2.66 -4.44 7.41
N LEU A 75 -2.51 -4.00 8.67
CA LEU A 75 -3.56 -4.10 9.67
C LEU A 75 -4.79 -3.26 9.27
N THR A 76 -4.58 -2.04 8.79
CA THR A 76 -5.68 -1.14 8.37
C THR A 76 -6.48 -1.73 7.23
N SER A 77 -5.81 -2.18 6.18
CA SER A 77 -6.44 -2.75 4.98
C SER A 77 -7.14 -4.08 5.27
N PHE A 78 -6.53 -4.92 6.09
CA PHE A 78 -7.16 -6.18 6.52
C PHE A 78 -8.43 -5.93 7.35
N LYS A 79 -8.36 -5.05 8.37
CA LYS A 79 -9.53 -4.72 9.17
C LYS A 79 -10.63 -4.07 8.32
N THR A 80 -10.25 -3.23 7.36
CA THR A 80 -11.18 -2.67 6.39
C THR A 80 -11.86 -3.79 5.57
N ALA A 81 -11.09 -4.77 5.09
CA ALA A 81 -11.62 -5.92 4.36
C ALA A 81 -12.59 -6.74 5.20
N GLN A 82 -12.24 -7.00 6.46
CA GLN A 82 -13.09 -7.74 7.41
C GLN A 82 -14.41 -7.00 7.66
N LEU A 83 -14.37 -5.69 7.90
CA LEU A 83 -15.59 -4.92 8.13
C LEU A 83 -16.43 -4.77 6.85
N ALA A 84 -15.79 -4.59 5.69
CA ALA A 84 -16.48 -4.53 4.41
C ALA A 84 -17.17 -5.87 4.07
N SER A 85 -16.56 -7.00 4.39
CA SER A 85 -17.17 -8.32 4.15
C SER A 85 -18.41 -8.58 5.02
N GLN A 86 -18.59 -7.84 6.11
CA GLN A 86 -19.76 -7.93 6.99
C GLN A 86 -20.88 -7.00 6.55
N MET A 87 -20.64 -6.10 5.59
CA MET A 87 -21.66 -5.20 5.09
C MET A 87 -22.71 -5.97 4.28
N GLU A 88 -23.97 -5.54 4.42
CA GLU A 88 -25.06 -6.05 3.61
C GLU A 88 -24.83 -5.67 2.14
N GLY A 89 -25.07 -6.58 1.22
CA GLY A 89 -24.88 -6.35 -0.21
C GLY A 89 -23.46 -6.56 -0.75
N VAL A 90 -22.42 -6.66 0.08
CA VAL A 90 -21.06 -7.01 -0.37
C VAL A 90 -20.91 -8.53 -0.45
N ASP A 91 -20.66 -9.05 -1.63
CA ASP A 91 -20.50 -10.50 -1.85
C ASP A 91 -19.08 -10.98 -1.61
N LYS A 92 -18.09 -10.25 -2.13
CA LYS A 92 -16.66 -10.62 -2.08
C LYS A 92 -15.77 -9.43 -1.74
N VAL A 93 -14.77 -9.68 -0.93
CA VAL A 93 -13.66 -8.76 -0.70
C VAL A 93 -12.36 -9.40 -1.19
N MET A 94 -11.73 -8.80 -2.18
CA MET A 94 -10.49 -9.29 -2.77
C MET A 94 -9.34 -8.39 -2.37
N PHE A 95 -8.33 -8.97 -1.74
CA PHE A 95 -7.08 -8.30 -1.43
C PHE A 95 -6.05 -8.63 -2.51
N VAL A 96 -5.67 -7.63 -3.27
CA VAL A 96 -4.79 -7.80 -4.44
C VAL A 96 -3.43 -7.18 -4.16
N VAL A 97 -2.41 -8.02 -4.19
CA VAL A 97 -1.01 -7.61 -3.93
C VAL A 97 -0.15 -7.82 -5.18
N ASP A 98 0.97 -7.13 -5.28
CA ASP A 98 1.96 -7.45 -6.30
C ASP A 98 2.67 -8.78 -5.94
N ARG A 99 3.04 -9.56 -6.97
CA ARG A 99 3.75 -10.83 -6.79
C ARG A 99 5.08 -10.66 -6.01
N LYS A 100 5.73 -9.52 -6.17
CA LYS A 100 6.99 -9.23 -5.47
C LYS A 100 6.81 -8.97 -3.98
N ASP A 101 5.63 -8.52 -3.59
CA ASP A 101 5.29 -8.19 -2.21
C ASP A 101 4.62 -9.36 -1.49
N LEU A 102 4.25 -10.42 -2.22
CA LEU A 102 3.73 -11.67 -1.66
C LEU A 102 4.90 -12.55 -1.21
N ASP A 103 5.77 -11.99 -0.40
CA ASP A 103 6.78 -12.79 0.27
C ASP A 103 6.16 -13.61 1.41
N TYR A 104 6.94 -14.53 1.93
CA TYR A 104 6.54 -15.41 3.03
C TYR A 104 6.07 -14.61 4.27
N GLN A 105 6.64 -13.44 4.49
CA GLN A 105 6.34 -12.59 5.64
C GLN A 105 4.95 -11.93 5.48
N THR A 106 4.66 -11.37 4.32
CA THR A 106 3.36 -10.76 4.01
C THR A 106 2.24 -11.80 4.03
N MET A 107 2.47 -13.00 3.45
CA MET A 107 1.51 -14.10 3.53
C MET A 107 1.21 -14.49 4.98
N ARG A 108 2.24 -14.59 5.82
CA ARG A 108 2.06 -14.89 7.26
C ARG A 108 1.30 -13.79 7.99
N GLU A 109 1.49 -12.52 7.65
CA GLU A 109 0.73 -11.43 8.25
C GLU A 109 -0.75 -11.54 7.93
N TYR A 110 -1.13 -11.84 6.69
CA TYR A 110 -2.54 -12.05 6.32
C TYR A 110 -3.12 -13.31 6.96
N ASP A 111 -2.39 -14.41 6.94
CA ASP A 111 -2.83 -15.68 7.56
C ASP A 111 -2.94 -15.57 9.10
N ARG A 112 -2.21 -14.64 9.72
CA ARG A 112 -2.35 -14.29 11.14
C ARG A 112 -3.68 -13.64 11.48
N PHE A 113 -4.29 -12.94 10.54
CA PHE A 113 -5.55 -12.24 10.75
C PHE A 113 -6.78 -13.08 10.31
N GLU A 114 -6.63 -13.86 9.28
CA GLU A 114 -7.71 -14.72 8.74
C GLU A 114 -7.10 -16.04 8.25
N LYS A 115 -7.23 -17.08 9.03
CA LYS A 115 -6.64 -18.38 8.73
C LYS A 115 -7.25 -18.97 7.46
N GLY A 116 -6.41 -19.25 6.46
CA GLY A 116 -6.83 -19.81 5.18
C GLY A 116 -7.31 -18.78 4.14
N ALA A 117 -7.24 -17.47 4.44
CA ALA A 117 -7.51 -16.42 3.44
C ALA A 117 -6.42 -16.34 2.36
N VAL A 118 -5.19 -16.77 2.71
CA VAL A 118 -4.05 -16.77 1.80
C VAL A 118 -3.82 -18.17 1.25
N ASP A 119 -4.03 -18.32 -0.06
CA ASP A 119 -3.58 -19.51 -0.76
C ASP A 119 -2.18 -19.27 -1.35
N GLY A 120 -1.18 -19.91 -0.73
CA GLY A 120 0.21 -19.90 -1.20
C GLY A 120 0.43 -20.67 -2.50
N SER A 121 -0.59 -21.35 -3.06
CA SER A 121 -0.46 -22.08 -4.31
C SER A 121 -0.35 -21.13 -5.51
N GLU A 122 0.47 -21.47 -6.48
CA GLU A 122 0.55 -20.73 -7.75
C GLU A 122 -0.64 -21.00 -8.68
N SER A 123 -1.59 -21.84 -8.27
CA SER A 123 -2.67 -22.33 -9.11
C SER A 123 -3.86 -21.37 -9.20
N THR A 124 -4.21 -20.97 -10.42
CA THR A 124 -5.45 -20.23 -10.70
C THR A 124 -6.72 -21.07 -10.46
N ALA A 125 -6.62 -22.40 -10.37
CA ALA A 125 -7.76 -23.27 -10.12
C ALA A 125 -8.25 -23.16 -8.66
N VAL A 126 -7.36 -22.89 -7.70
CA VAL A 126 -7.74 -22.63 -6.31
C VAL A 126 -8.44 -21.30 -6.20
N LEU A 127 -7.91 -20.24 -6.85
CA LEU A 127 -8.58 -18.94 -6.92
C LEU A 127 -10.00 -19.07 -7.51
N ALA A 128 -10.17 -19.85 -8.59
CA ALA A 128 -11.49 -20.08 -9.18
C ALA A 128 -12.46 -20.74 -8.18
N ARG A 129 -12.00 -21.72 -7.40
CA ARG A 129 -12.83 -22.38 -6.37
C ARG A 129 -13.18 -21.41 -5.23
N GLN A 130 -12.24 -20.60 -4.78
CA GLN A 130 -12.50 -19.59 -3.73
C GLN A 130 -13.50 -18.53 -4.21
N LEU A 131 -13.39 -18.09 -5.46
CA LEU A 131 -14.32 -17.12 -6.05
C LEU A 131 -15.73 -17.69 -6.25
N ALA A 132 -15.84 -19.00 -6.54
CA ALA A 132 -17.12 -19.68 -6.68
C ALA A 132 -17.77 -20.05 -5.33
N ASN A 133 -16.98 -20.14 -4.24
CA ASN A 133 -17.48 -20.51 -2.93
C ASN A 133 -18.15 -19.31 -2.23
N PRO A 134 -19.45 -19.30 -1.95
CA PRO A 134 -20.14 -18.20 -1.28
C PRO A 134 -19.62 -17.95 0.16
N ASP A 135 -19.13 -18.97 0.85
CA ASP A 135 -18.61 -18.85 2.22
C ASP A 135 -17.25 -18.15 2.27
N CYS A 136 -16.49 -18.19 1.17
CA CYS A 136 -15.22 -17.49 1.07
C CYS A 136 -15.46 -16.02 0.72
N ARG A 137 -15.74 -15.19 1.72
CA ARG A 137 -16.03 -13.77 1.51
C ARG A 137 -14.79 -12.89 1.36
N ILE A 138 -13.68 -13.28 2.00
CA ILE A 138 -12.39 -12.58 1.91
C ILE A 138 -11.37 -13.51 1.27
N LEU A 139 -10.66 -12.99 0.26
CA LEU A 139 -9.59 -13.74 -0.39
C LEU A 139 -8.39 -12.83 -0.71
N VAL A 140 -7.20 -13.39 -0.62
CA VAL A 140 -5.93 -12.73 -0.96
C VAL A 140 -5.39 -13.35 -2.25
N THR A 141 -5.05 -12.50 -3.21
CA THR A 141 -4.53 -12.94 -4.50
C THR A 141 -3.50 -11.97 -5.06
N THR A 142 -2.74 -12.40 -6.06
CA THR A 142 -1.88 -11.48 -6.81
C THR A 142 -2.60 -10.93 -8.02
N ILE A 143 -2.18 -9.73 -8.48
CA ILE A 143 -2.72 -9.12 -9.68
C ILE A 143 -2.52 -10.04 -10.92
N GLN A 144 -1.40 -10.78 -10.97
CA GLN A 144 -1.12 -11.72 -12.04
C GLN A 144 -2.06 -12.93 -12.05
N LYS A 145 -2.34 -13.51 -10.85
CA LYS A 145 -3.28 -14.63 -10.72
C LYS A 145 -4.69 -14.19 -11.12
N LEU A 146 -5.13 -13.03 -10.64
CA LEU A 146 -6.44 -12.49 -10.97
C LEU A 146 -6.58 -12.20 -12.47
N ALA A 147 -5.56 -11.62 -13.11
CA ALA A 147 -5.55 -11.39 -14.55
C ALA A 147 -5.55 -12.71 -15.35
N CYS A 148 -4.80 -13.72 -14.91
CA CYS A 148 -4.85 -15.06 -15.52
C CYS A 148 -6.22 -15.72 -15.37
N PHE A 149 -6.84 -15.58 -14.20
CA PHE A 149 -8.21 -16.07 -13.98
C PHE A 149 -9.20 -15.42 -14.94
N ILE A 150 -9.16 -14.09 -15.07
CA ILE A 150 -10.04 -13.32 -15.95
C ILE A 150 -9.90 -13.80 -17.41
N LYS A 151 -8.65 -13.99 -17.88
CA LYS A 151 -8.39 -14.47 -19.26
C LYS A 151 -9.00 -15.84 -19.53
N LYS A 152 -8.98 -16.74 -18.55
CA LYS A 152 -9.44 -18.13 -18.67
C LYS A 152 -10.95 -18.29 -18.46
N ASN A 153 -11.57 -17.40 -17.66
CA ASN A 153 -12.95 -17.55 -17.18
C ASN A 153 -13.79 -16.31 -17.50
N LYS A 154 -13.93 -15.95 -18.77
CA LYS A 154 -14.58 -14.72 -19.23
C LYS A 154 -16.05 -14.55 -18.82
N GLY A 155 -16.75 -15.62 -18.51
CA GLY A 155 -18.18 -15.60 -18.15
C GLY A 155 -18.46 -15.97 -16.68
N HIS A 156 -17.47 -15.88 -15.79
CA HIS A 156 -17.64 -16.27 -14.41
C HIS A 156 -18.62 -15.35 -13.67
N GLU A 157 -19.48 -15.93 -12.83
CA GLU A 157 -20.53 -15.19 -12.08
C GLU A 157 -20.01 -14.08 -11.18
N VAL A 158 -18.78 -14.22 -10.64
CA VAL A 158 -18.15 -13.22 -9.77
C VAL A 158 -18.08 -11.83 -10.39
N TYR A 159 -18.05 -11.72 -11.72
CA TYR A 159 -17.99 -10.41 -12.38
C TYR A 159 -19.27 -9.59 -12.26
N ALA A 160 -20.39 -10.22 -11.94
CA ALA A 160 -21.67 -9.58 -11.68
C ALA A 160 -21.92 -9.33 -10.19
N GLN A 161 -21.17 -10.01 -9.32
CA GLN A 161 -21.25 -9.85 -7.87
C GLN A 161 -20.74 -8.49 -7.42
N HIS A 162 -21.19 -8.05 -6.24
CA HIS A 162 -20.73 -6.83 -5.62
C HIS A 162 -19.38 -7.08 -4.92
N CYS A 163 -18.32 -6.57 -5.51
CA CYS A 163 -16.95 -6.86 -5.10
C CYS A 163 -16.25 -5.62 -4.55
N VAL A 164 -15.60 -5.74 -3.40
CA VAL A 164 -14.66 -4.76 -2.89
C VAL A 164 -13.25 -5.24 -3.19
N ILE A 165 -12.49 -4.48 -3.98
CA ILE A 165 -11.14 -4.84 -4.40
C ILE A 165 -10.16 -3.87 -3.77
N ILE A 166 -9.26 -4.37 -2.93
CA ILE A 166 -8.26 -3.60 -2.19
C ILE A 166 -6.88 -3.93 -2.75
N PHE A 167 -6.17 -2.91 -3.24
CA PHE A 167 -4.78 -3.04 -3.70
C PHE A 167 -3.82 -2.56 -2.62
N ASP A 168 -2.90 -3.43 -2.23
CA ASP A 168 -1.76 -3.00 -1.41
C ASP A 168 -0.62 -2.54 -2.31
N GLU A 169 0.19 -1.58 -1.81
CA GLU A 169 1.26 -0.90 -2.56
C GLU A 169 0.82 -0.52 -3.98
N CYS A 170 -0.34 0.09 -4.08
CA CYS A 170 -1.08 0.30 -5.33
C CYS A 170 -0.32 1.12 -6.38
N HIS A 171 0.72 1.87 -5.98
CA HIS A 171 1.60 2.58 -6.90
C HIS A 171 2.36 1.67 -7.86
N ARG A 172 2.56 0.39 -7.51
CA ARG A 172 3.26 -0.60 -8.36
C ARG A 172 2.34 -1.25 -9.39
N SER A 173 1.07 -1.42 -9.06
CA SER A 173 0.10 -2.18 -9.87
C SER A 173 -0.85 -1.33 -10.69
N GLN A 174 -0.85 0.00 -10.50
CA GLN A 174 -1.91 0.88 -11.01
C GLN A 174 -1.87 1.12 -12.54
N PHE A 175 -0.73 1.00 -13.20
CA PHE A 175 -0.58 1.38 -14.63
C PHE A 175 -0.49 0.21 -15.61
N GLY A 176 -0.73 -1.02 -15.15
CA GLY A 176 -0.59 -2.19 -16.00
C GLY A 176 -1.85 -2.55 -16.79
N GLU A 177 -1.67 -3.29 -17.90
CA GLU A 177 -2.78 -3.89 -18.65
C GLU A 177 -3.64 -4.82 -17.75
N MET A 178 -3.02 -5.42 -16.73
CA MET A 178 -3.71 -6.28 -15.77
C MET A 178 -4.73 -5.51 -14.94
N HIS A 179 -4.38 -4.29 -14.46
CA HIS A 179 -5.31 -3.42 -13.75
C HIS A 179 -6.51 -3.05 -14.64
N VAL A 180 -6.25 -2.62 -15.88
CA VAL A 180 -7.30 -2.30 -16.85
C VAL A 180 -8.18 -3.53 -17.15
N SER A 181 -7.59 -4.71 -17.25
CA SER A 181 -8.35 -5.95 -17.47
C SER A 181 -9.29 -6.26 -16.31
N ILE A 182 -8.83 -6.09 -15.06
CA ILE A 182 -9.65 -6.30 -13.86
C ILE A 182 -10.84 -5.34 -13.84
N THR A 183 -10.58 -4.05 -14.00
CA THR A 183 -11.63 -3.02 -13.92
C THR A 183 -12.66 -3.11 -15.06
N LYS A 184 -12.29 -3.68 -16.22
CA LYS A 184 -13.22 -3.91 -17.36
C LYS A 184 -14.15 -5.10 -17.17
N HIS A 185 -13.75 -6.12 -16.40
CA HIS A 185 -14.53 -7.36 -16.28
C HIS A 185 -15.51 -7.31 -15.10
N PHE A 186 -15.09 -6.76 -13.96
CA PHE A 186 -15.98 -6.57 -12.82
C PHE A 186 -16.95 -5.41 -13.08
N LYS A 187 -18.24 -5.62 -12.82
CA LYS A 187 -19.29 -4.62 -13.09
C LYS A 187 -19.65 -3.81 -11.85
N ASN A 188 -19.87 -4.51 -10.74
CA ASN A 188 -20.30 -3.92 -9.48
C ASN A 188 -19.12 -3.97 -8.51
N TYR A 189 -18.20 -3.02 -8.62
CA TYR A 189 -17.00 -3.05 -7.79
C TYR A 189 -16.70 -1.72 -7.14
N HIS A 190 -16.02 -1.81 -6.01
CA HIS A 190 -15.26 -0.72 -5.39
C HIS A 190 -13.78 -1.02 -5.54
N LEU A 191 -13.00 0.01 -5.85
CA LEU A 191 -11.56 -0.13 -6.05
C LEU A 191 -10.84 0.78 -5.05
N PHE A 192 -10.17 0.19 -4.07
CA PHE A 192 -9.41 0.94 -3.09
C PHE A 192 -7.92 0.65 -3.19
N GLY A 193 -7.10 1.71 -3.07
CA GLY A 193 -5.65 1.61 -3.08
C GLY A 193 -5.02 2.03 -1.75
N PHE A 194 -4.08 1.25 -1.24
CA PHE A 194 -3.20 1.64 -0.13
C PHE A 194 -1.79 1.86 -0.66
N THR A 195 -1.17 2.98 -0.30
CA THR A 195 0.21 3.28 -0.73
C THR A 195 0.92 4.23 0.24
N GLY A 196 2.23 4.05 0.38
CA GLY A 196 3.11 5.00 1.06
C GLY A 196 3.65 6.09 0.13
N THR A 197 3.60 5.85 -1.19
CA THR A 197 4.21 6.70 -2.22
C THR A 197 3.25 6.91 -3.39
N PRO A 198 2.18 7.71 -3.21
CA PRO A 198 1.25 7.99 -4.31
C PRO A 198 1.96 8.72 -5.45
N ILE A 199 1.49 8.47 -6.67
CA ILE A 199 1.97 9.15 -7.87
C ILE A 199 1.06 10.35 -8.13
N PHE A 200 1.65 11.53 -8.14
CA PHE A 200 1.02 12.80 -8.47
C PHE A 200 1.41 13.24 -9.89
N ALA A 201 0.78 14.27 -10.41
CA ALA A 201 1.08 14.78 -11.73
C ALA A 201 2.57 15.17 -11.92
N ASP A 202 3.17 15.77 -10.88
CA ASP A 202 4.54 16.26 -10.89
C ASP A 202 5.60 15.16 -10.90
N ASN A 203 5.27 13.96 -10.40
CA ASN A 203 6.19 12.81 -10.37
C ASN A 203 5.73 11.65 -11.28
N ALA A 204 4.70 11.88 -12.08
CA ALA A 204 4.21 10.92 -13.05
C ALA A 204 5.18 10.82 -14.24
N GLY A 205 5.76 9.64 -14.45
CA GLY A 205 6.63 9.39 -15.61
C GLY A 205 5.93 9.53 -16.96
N SER A 206 6.68 9.55 -18.04
CA SER A 206 6.20 9.63 -19.43
C SER A 206 5.56 8.32 -19.95
N GLY A 207 4.77 7.63 -19.12
CA GLY A 207 4.13 6.35 -19.44
C GLY A 207 3.16 6.45 -20.65
N ARG A 208 2.99 5.32 -21.34
CA ARG A 208 2.18 5.24 -22.58
C ARG A 208 0.67 5.52 -22.38
N ASN A 209 0.15 5.44 -21.16
CA ASN A 209 -1.27 5.56 -20.89
C ASN A 209 -1.59 6.86 -20.14
N PHE A 210 -2.01 7.90 -20.87
CA PHE A 210 -2.30 9.23 -20.33
C PHE A 210 -3.40 9.26 -19.26
N ASN A 211 -4.31 8.29 -19.27
CA ASN A 211 -5.47 8.24 -18.36
C ASN A 211 -5.19 7.50 -17.03
N LEU A 212 -4.00 6.94 -16.85
CA LEU A 212 -3.63 6.15 -15.67
C LEU A 212 -2.22 6.54 -15.18
N ARG A 213 -1.91 7.83 -15.15
CA ARG A 213 -0.58 8.32 -14.73
C ARG A 213 -0.48 8.58 -13.24
N THR A 214 -1.58 8.99 -12.63
CA THR A 214 -1.61 9.32 -11.20
C THR A 214 -2.41 8.29 -10.39
N THR A 215 -2.15 8.25 -9.10
CA THR A 215 -2.90 7.37 -8.19
C THR A 215 -4.39 7.72 -8.17
N GLU A 216 -4.72 9.01 -8.26
CA GLU A 216 -6.10 9.50 -8.31
C GLU A 216 -6.82 9.06 -9.60
N GLN A 217 -6.13 9.11 -10.75
CA GLN A 217 -6.69 8.63 -12.01
C GLN A 217 -6.97 7.11 -12.02
N ALA A 218 -6.23 6.34 -11.21
CA ALA A 218 -6.39 4.90 -11.14
C ALA A 218 -7.42 4.46 -10.10
N PHE A 219 -7.51 5.14 -8.97
CA PHE A 219 -8.31 4.70 -7.82
C PHE A 219 -9.43 5.66 -7.42
N GLY A 220 -9.43 6.90 -7.90
CA GLY A 220 -10.36 7.94 -7.50
C GLY A 220 -9.84 8.81 -6.35
N ASP A 221 -10.73 9.39 -5.56
CA ASP A 221 -10.42 10.39 -4.54
C ASP A 221 -9.46 9.90 -3.46
N LYS A 222 -8.64 10.82 -2.94
CA LYS A 222 -7.83 10.59 -1.76
C LYS A 222 -8.72 10.58 -0.49
N LEU A 223 -8.93 9.41 0.08
CA LEU A 223 -9.81 9.24 1.24
C LEU A 223 -9.14 9.62 2.55
N HIS A 224 -7.86 9.29 2.73
CA HIS A 224 -7.14 9.61 3.96
C HIS A 224 -5.65 9.80 3.70
N THR A 225 -5.01 10.59 4.56
CA THR A 225 -3.57 10.86 4.51
C THR A 225 -2.97 10.70 5.90
N TYR A 226 -1.86 9.97 5.99
CA TYR A 226 -0.98 9.87 7.14
C TYR A 226 0.45 9.75 6.64
N THR A 227 1.11 10.90 6.57
CA THR A 227 2.44 11.04 5.96
C THR A 227 3.56 10.65 6.92
N ILE A 228 4.79 10.61 6.40
CA ILE A 228 5.98 10.41 7.23
C ILE A 228 6.15 11.52 8.28
N VAL A 229 5.72 12.74 7.97
CA VAL A 229 5.76 13.87 8.90
C VAL A 229 4.80 13.65 10.08
N ASP A 230 3.58 13.17 9.78
CA ASP A 230 2.61 12.81 10.81
C ASP A 230 3.13 11.66 11.68
N ALA A 231 3.74 10.65 11.06
CA ALA A 231 4.28 9.49 11.74
C ALA A 231 5.47 9.83 12.67
N ILE A 232 6.30 10.78 12.27
CA ILE A 232 7.40 11.30 13.10
C ILE A 232 6.84 12.12 14.29
N ARG A 233 5.87 13.00 14.01
CA ARG A 233 5.22 13.80 15.07
C ARG A 233 4.54 12.93 16.13
N ASP A 234 3.91 11.83 15.70
CA ASP A 234 3.22 10.87 16.56
C ASP A 234 4.19 9.82 17.15
N GLU A 235 5.49 9.98 16.98
CA GLU A 235 6.56 9.09 17.48
C GLU A 235 6.43 7.63 16.99
N ASN A 236 5.73 7.41 15.88
CA ASN A 236 5.56 6.09 15.26
C ASN A 236 6.74 5.72 14.36
N VAL A 237 7.46 6.70 13.86
CA VAL A 237 8.66 6.58 13.01
C VAL A 237 9.73 7.51 13.57
N LEU A 238 10.96 7.03 13.60
CA LEU A 238 12.09 7.84 14.02
C LEU A 238 12.34 8.98 13.04
N PRO A 239 12.70 10.18 13.52
CA PRO A 239 13.10 11.27 12.65
C PRO A 239 14.36 10.89 11.86
N PHE A 240 14.46 11.40 10.65
CA PHE A 240 15.62 11.20 9.79
C PHE A 240 16.16 12.55 9.31
N ARG A 241 17.42 12.56 8.92
CA ARG A 241 18.07 13.70 8.31
C ARG A 241 18.49 13.34 6.89
N VAL A 242 18.22 14.23 5.95
CA VAL A 242 18.66 14.11 4.57
C VAL A 242 19.82 15.09 4.36
N ASP A 243 20.96 14.57 3.96
CA ASP A 243 22.11 15.36 3.56
C ASP A 243 22.23 15.31 2.02
N TYR A 244 22.17 16.45 1.38
CA TYR A 244 22.34 16.59 -0.06
C TYR A 244 23.81 16.83 -0.39
N ILE A 245 24.36 16.00 -1.28
CA ILE A 245 25.76 16.09 -1.70
C ILE A 245 25.78 16.30 -3.20
N GLN A 246 26.32 17.43 -3.61
CA GLN A 246 26.47 17.74 -5.03
C GLN A 246 27.69 17.00 -5.60
N THR A 247 27.45 15.97 -6.39
CA THR A 247 28.50 15.17 -7.05
C THR A 247 28.62 15.46 -8.55
N ILE A 248 27.75 16.33 -9.10
CA ILE A 248 27.76 16.77 -10.48
C ILE A 248 27.75 18.30 -10.46
N ARG A 249 28.68 18.93 -11.17
CA ARG A 249 28.64 20.36 -11.45
C ARG A 249 28.11 20.55 -12.85
N GLU A 250 26.99 21.27 -12.98
CA GLU A 250 26.51 21.73 -14.28
C GLU A 250 27.49 22.78 -14.80
N ARG A 251 27.96 22.64 -16.04
CA ARG A 251 28.66 23.75 -16.72
C ARG A 251 27.58 24.68 -17.21
N ASP A 252 27.65 25.94 -16.77
CA ASP A 252 26.83 27.02 -17.29
C ASP A 252 27.07 27.15 -18.78
N GLN A 253 26.06 26.92 -19.60
CA GLN A 253 25.97 27.09 -21.07
C GLN A 253 25.85 25.78 -21.86
N TYR A 254 24.61 25.31 -22.00
CA TYR A 254 24.13 24.65 -23.24
C TYR A 254 22.63 24.89 -23.38
N GLU A 255 22.22 25.50 -24.50
CA GLU A 255 20.84 25.91 -24.82
C GLU A 255 19.95 24.78 -25.38
N ASP A 256 20.34 23.50 -25.34
CA ASP A 256 19.62 22.46 -26.04
C ASP A 256 19.13 21.34 -25.10
N GLN A 257 17.81 21.33 -24.79
CA GLN A 257 17.16 20.37 -23.92
C GLN A 257 17.28 18.90 -24.41
N LYS A 258 17.49 18.65 -25.69
CA LYS A 258 17.63 17.28 -26.26
C LYS A 258 18.98 16.66 -25.97
N VAL A 259 20.02 17.46 -25.82
CA VAL A 259 21.35 16.99 -25.45
C VAL A 259 21.41 16.60 -23.97
N TYR A 260 20.58 17.23 -23.15
CA TYR A 260 20.54 17.06 -21.69
C TYR A 260 20.17 15.65 -21.25
N ASP A 261 19.20 15.00 -21.87
CA ASP A 261 18.73 13.66 -21.48
C ASP A 261 19.68 12.52 -21.88
N ILE A 262 20.41 12.69 -22.99
CA ILE A 262 21.37 11.67 -23.48
C ILE A 262 22.61 11.56 -22.59
N TYR A 263 23.10 12.67 -22.07
CA TYR A 263 24.29 12.72 -21.20
C TYR A 263 23.99 12.44 -19.72
N ARG A 264 22.76 12.57 -19.26
CA ARG A 264 22.39 12.45 -17.85
C ARG A 264 22.69 11.07 -17.28
N GLU A 265 22.29 10.02 -17.97
CA GLU A 265 22.53 8.65 -17.54
C GLU A 265 24.03 8.31 -17.56
N GLY A 266 24.77 8.76 -18.57
CA GLY A 266 26.22 8.62 -18.64
C GLY A 266 26.94 9.40 -17.52
N ALA A 267 26.49 10.60 -17.19
CA ALA A 267 27.03 11.38 -16.08
C ALA A 267 26.78 10.70 -14.72
N TYR A 268 25.60 10.11 -14.52
CA TYR A 268 25.30 9.38 -13.29
C TYR A 268 26.17 8.10 -13.13
N LYS A 269 26.53 7.44 -14.23
CA LYS A 269 27.33 6.21 -14.25
C LYS A 269 28.83 6.46 -14.40
N ALA A 270 29.26 7.73 -14.52
CA ALA A 270 30.69 8.05 -14.69
C ALA A 270 31.53 7.55 -13.52
N ALA A 271 32.63 6.85 -13.82
CA ALA A 271 33.52 6.26 -12.82
C ALA A 271 33.98 7.29 -11.77
N ALA A 272 34.39 8.47 -12.20
CA ALA A 272 34.80 9.55 -11.30
C ALA A 272 33.71 9.99 -10.31
N ARG A 273 32.44 9.96 -10.72
CA ARG A 273 31.33 10.24 -9.82
C ARG A 273 31.11 9.10 -8.83
N VAL A 274 31.16 7.86 -9.29
CA VAL A 274 31.04 6.68 -8.43
C VAL A 274 32.14 6.68 -7.38
N ASP A 275 33.38 7.00 -7.76
CA ASP A 275 34.51 7.13 -6.83
C ASP A 275 34.29 8.24 -5.81
N LEU A 276 33.79 9.42 -6.21
CA LEU A 276 33.45 10.50 -5.29
C LEU A 276 32.38 10.08 -4.27
N VAL A 277 31.31 9.41 -4.73
CA VAL A 277 30.25 8.90 -3.87
C VAL A 277 30.78 7.84 -2.90
N THR A 278 31.59 6.92 -3.40
CA THR A 278 32.19 5.83 -2.60
C THR A 278 33.12 6.40 -1.53
N ASN A 279 34.01 7.31 -1.90
CA ASN A 279 34.93 7.94 -0.95
C ASN A 279 34.15 8.74 0.12
N TYR A 280 33.13 9.51 -0.28
CA TYR A 280 32.30 10.22 0.69
C TYR A 280 31.63 9.27 1.67
N ILE A 281 31.09 8.14 1.19
CA ILE A 281 30.48 7.11 2.06
C ILE A 281 31.53 6.55 3.03
N LEU A 282 32.70 6.19 2.56
CA LEU A 282 33.77 5.61 3.39
C LEU A 282 34.25 6.59 4.46
N ASP A 283 34.49 7.85 4.08
CA ASP A 283 34.98 8.89 4.99
C ASP A 283 33.98 9.21 6.12
N HIS A 284 32.70 9.15 5.80
CA HIS A 284 31.63 9.53 6.74
C HIS A 284 30.93 8.33 7.39
N PHE A 285 31.23 7.09 6.96
CA PHE A 285 30.54 5.89 7.40
C PHE A 285 30.53 5.71 8.91
N ALA A 286 31.70 5.80 9.55
CA ALA A 286 31.81 5.63 10.99
C ALA A 286 31.05 6.71 11.79
N GLN A 287 31.06 7.96 11.30
CA GLN A 287 30.35 9.06 11.90
C GLN A 287 28.82 8.93 11.72
N LYS A 288 28.37 8.63 10.50
CA LYS A 288 26.94 8.51 10.18
C LYS A 288 26.28 7.31 10.83
N THR A 289 26.98 6.18 10.88
CA THR A 289 26.49 4.95 11.54
C THR A 289 26.74 4.91 13.03
N LYS A 290 27.41 5.94 13.59
CA LYS A 290 27.84 5.98 15.00
C LYS A 290 28.57 4.71 15.44
N ARG A 291 29.41 4.16 14.57
CA ARG A 291 30.07 2.87 14.76
C ARG A 291 30.90 2.80 16.04
N SER A 292 31.43 3.92 16.53
CA SER A 292 32.19 4.03 17.77
C SER A 292 31.31 4.12 19.04
N HIS A 293 29.99 4.24 18.90
CA HIS A 293 29.08 4.38 20.03
C HIS A 293 28.34 3.06 20.27
N GLY A 294 28.50 2.52 21.48
CA GLY A 294 27.73 1.35 21.91
C GLY A 294 26.41 1.77 22.57
N TYR A 295 25.36 1.04 22.30
CA TYR A 295 24.07 1.17 22.97
C TYR A 295 23.53 -0.21 23.35
N SER A 296 22.58 -0.24 24.30
CA SER A 296 21.92 -1.49 24.69
C SER A 296 20.64 -1.67 23.89
N PHE A 297 20.49 -2.81 23.24
CA PHE A 297 19.28 -3.19 22.54
C PHE A 297 18.85 -4.59 23.01
N LYS A 298 17.67 -4.69 23.61
CA LYS A 298 17.13 -5.93 24.19
C LYS A 298 18.12 -6.65 25.12
N GLY A 299 18.84 -5.90 25.94
CA GLY A 299 19.82 -6.44 26.88
C GLY A 299 21.19 -6.79 26.27
N THR A 300 21.35 -6.67 24.96
CA THR A 300 22.64 -6.93 24.26
C THR A 300 23.31 -5.62 23.90
N ARG A 301 24.61 -5.50 24.17
CA ARG A 301 25.40 -4.34 23.74
C ARG A 301 25.66 -4.42 22.23
N VAL A 302 25.23 -3.40 21.50
CA VAL A 302 25.37 -3.27 20.04
C VAL A 302 26.25 -2.05 19.73
N MET A 303 27.09 -2.15 18.72
CA MET A 303 27.96 -1.06 18.26
C MET A 303 27.46 -0.53 16.92
N GLY A 304 27.14 0.77 16.89
CA GLY A 304 26.69 1.45 15.69
C GLY A 304 25.27 1.09 15.24
N PHE A 305 24.80 1.76 14.20
CA PHE A 305 23.50 1.51 13.57
C PHE A 305 23.67 0.66 12.31
N ASN A 306 22.64 -0.09 11.95
CA ASN A 306 22.57 -0.76 10.65
C ASN A 306 22.54 0.28 9.53
N SER A 307 23.20 -0.02 8.44
CA SER A 307 23.21 0.81 7.23
C SER A 307 22.81 -0.02 6.02
N ILE A 308 22.03 0.62 5.14
CA ILE A 308 21.62 0.06 3.85
C ILE A 308 22.18 0.99 2.78
N LEU A 309 22.93 0.41 1.84
CA LEU A 309 23.40 1.08 0.63
C LEU A 309 22.51 0.57 -0.51
N ALA A 310 21.78 1.47 -1.17
CA ALA A 310 20.89 1.18 -2.28
C ALA A 310 21.38 1.82 -3.58
#